data_de7ee2b7d8491db603c77f3f2720ef19
#
_entry.id   de7ee2b7d8491db603c77f3f2720ef19
#
_cell.length_a   1.000
_cell.length_b   1.000
_cell.length_c   1.000
_cell.angle_alpha   90.00
_cell.angle_beta   90.00
_cell.angle_gamma   90.00
#
_symmetry.space_group_name_H-M   'P 1'
#
loop_
_entity.id
_entity.type
_entity.pdbx_description
1 polymer ?
#
loop_
_entity_poly.entity_id
_entity_poly.type
_entity_poly.pdbx_seq_one_letter_code
_entity_poly.pdbx_strand_id
1 'polypeptide(L)'
;MVVDAGDKAAEAEGVGARSEALEHGDGPRADYGQRADDGQRAELPVLDAYGLSFGYGSEGVWDQVDVALYAGEIGYLTGPNGAGKTTLLKCLAGWMSPRSGQIDVMGERFTGRSRSIRRQIAFVADVPAFYEDLTAREHIDFVLRANRAEREVADRAERMLEAFGIAGFCSAYPSAFSRGMRQKLALVIALMMKPKLVLMDEPTGPLDPDARVLLGKLVQEAAHDGAAVLLSCHHELPGVAPDVVYDLRDGCLREVDAHDSVVAGEVSGLGAHVEGPGELDTGPDGCDGEPGTRDVGPCPGGVAGPCATAVGDGGSHA
;
A
#
# COMPACT_ATOMS: atom_id res chain seq x y z
N MET A 1 6.07 3.82 -12.96
CA MET A 1 6.97 2.87 -13.65
C MET A 1 7.18 1.68 -12.76
N VAL A 2 6.73 0.55 -13.25
CA VAL A 2 6.76 -0.71 -12.54
C VAL A 2 8.15 -1.30 -12.67
N VAL A 3 8.79 -1.59 -11.55
CA VAL A 3 10.01 -2.40 -11.52
C VAL A 3 9.57 -3.85 -11.49
N ASP A 4 9.54 -4.49 -12.65
CA ASP A 4 9.25 -5.92 -12.80
C ASP A 4 10.54 -6.71 -12.53
N ALA A 5 10.60 -7.34 -11.38
CA ALA A 5 11.65 -8.30 -11.05
C ALA A 5 11.00 -9.66 -10.81
N GLY A 6 10.60 -10.34 -11.88
CA GLY A 6 10.03 -11.67 -11.73
C GLY A 6 9.53 -12.33 -12.97
N ASP A 7 10.40 -12.56 -13.96
CA ASP A 7 10.11 -13.58 -14.97
C ASP A 7 11.33 -14.51 -15.18
N LYS A 8 11.44 -15.47 -14.28
CA LYS A 8 12.18 -16.72 -14.52
C LYS A 8 11.34 -17.86 -13.97
N ALA A 9 10.47 -18.40 -14.80
CA ALA A 9 10.07 -19.79 -14.85
C ALA A 9 8.68 -19.96 -15.49
N ALA A 10 8.63 -20.21 -16.77
CA ALA A 10 7.72 -21.18 -17.41
C ALA A 10 7.91 -21.14 -18.92
N GLU A 11 8.96 -21.79 -19.39
CA GLU A 11 8.92 -22.44 -20.70
C GLU A 11 8.12 -23.74 -20.51
N ALA A 12 6.92 -23.77 -21.03
CA ALA A 12 6.16 -25.00 -21.25
C ALA A 12 5.37 -24.84 -22.55
N GLU A 13 5.91 -25.51 -23.54
CA GLU A 13 5.31 -26.22 -24.68
C GLU A 13 4.03 -25.67 -25.34
N GLY A 14 4.18 -25.42 -26.63
CA GLY A 14 3.16 -24.98 -27.54
C GLY A 14 1.99 -25.96 -27.66
N VAL A 15 0.81 -25.39 -27.63
CA VAL A 15 -0.37 -25.93 -28.31
C VAL A 15 -0.99 -24.78 -29.08
N GLY A 16 -0.95 -24.94 -30.41
CA GLY A 16 -1.63 -24.04 -31.32
C GLY A 16 -3.12 -24.01 -31.06
N ALA A 17 -3.62 -22.87 -30.68
CA ALA A 17 -5.04 -22.55 -30.63
C ALA A 17 -5.31 -21.42 -31.64
N ARG A 18 -6.20 -21.72 -32.56
CA ARG A 18 -6.73 -20.86 -33.60
C ARG A 18 -7.27 -19.59 -33.00
N SER A 19 -6.92 -18.45 -33.60
CA SER A 19 -7.55 -17.17 -33.35
C SER A 19 -9.00 -17.22 -33.84
N GLU A 20 -9.93 -17.51 -32.96
CA GLU A 20 -11.32 -17.11 -33.14
C GLU A 20 -11.43 -15.65 -32.65
N ALA A 21 -11.79 -14.77 -33.59
CA ALA A 21 -12.13 -13.40 -33.32
C ALA A 21 -13.34 -13.41 -32.38
N LEU A 22 -13.12 -13.08 -31.11
CA LEU A 22 -14.19 -12.76 -30.16
C LEU A 22 -14.79 -11.43 -30.60
N GLU A 23 -16.02 -11.51 -31.11
CA GLU A 23 -16.86 -10.35 -31.38
C GLU A 23 -16.99 -9.50 -30.10
N HIS A 24 -16.73 -8.22 -30.25
CA HIS A 24 -16.81 -7.22 -29.19
C HIS A 24 -18.26 -7.08 -28.78
N GLY A 25 -18.64 -7.69 -27.69
CA GLY A 25 -19.88 -7.36 -27.00
C GLY A 25 -19.74 -5.99 -26.32
N ASP A 26 -20.35 -4.98 -26.92
CA ASP A 26 -20.65 -3.72 -26.24
C ASP A 26 -21.67 -4.03 -25.12
N GLY A 27 -21.18 -4.44 -23.96
CA GLY A 27 -21.98 -4.53 -22.75
C GLY A 27 -22.36 -3.10 -22.30
N PRO A 28 -23.53 -2.92 -21.68
CA PRO A 28 -23.94 -1.59 -21.22
C PRO A 28 -22.90 -1.06 -20.22
N ARG A 29 -22.35 0.13 -20.52
CA ARG A 29 -21.59 0.92 -19.55
C ARG A 29 -22.46 1.09 -18.32
N ALA A 30 -21.91 0.79 -17.13
CA ALA A 30 -22.60 1.13 -15.90
C ALA A 30 -22.89 2.64 -15.93
N ASP A 31 -24.14 3.01 -15.66
CA ASP A 31 -24.59 4.39 -15.67
C ASP A 31 -24.03 5.11 -14.42
N TYR A 32 -22.81 5.61 -14.49
CA TYR A 32 -22.23 6.50 -13.48
C TYR A 32 -22.88 7.91 -13.47
N GLY A 33 -24.06 8.05 -14.12
CA GLY A 33 -24.78 9.31 -14.36
C GLY A 33 -25.32 10.03 -13.14
N GLN A 34 -25.03 9.62 -11.89
CA GLN A 34 -25.55 10.32 -10.71
C GLN A 34 -24.55 11.25 -10.01
N ARG A 35 -23.27 11.28 -10.41
CA ARG A 35 -22.31 12.27 -9.89
C ARG A 35 -22.23 13.56 -10.72
N ALA A 36 -22.94 13.66 -11.84
CA ALA A 36 -23.04 14.86 -12.67
C ALA A 36 -24.36 15.56 -12.42
N ASP A 37 -24.57 16.15 -11.24
CA ASP A 37 -25.59 17.16 -11.06
C ASP A 37 -24.89 18.49 -10.81
N ASP A 38 -24.79 19.28 -11.85
CA ASP A 38 -24.70 20.74 -11.95
C ASP A 38 -24.02 21.18 -13.26
N GLY A 39 -24.56 20.82 -14.42
CA GLY A 39 -24.33 21.62 -15.66
C GLY A 39 -22.87 21.76 -16.16
N GLN A 40 -21.89 21.08 -15.58
CA GLN A 40 -20.50 21.02 -16.02
C GLN A 40 -20.32 19.80 -16.95
N ARG A 41 -19.51 19.97 -18.00
CA ARG A 41 -19.06 18.87 -18.86
C ARG A 41 -18.62 17.72 -17.98
N ALA A 42 -19.21 16.54 -18.15
CA ALA A 42 -18.77 15.33 -17.47
C ALA A 42 -17.27 15.17 -17.72
N GLU A 43 -16.45 15.44 -16.71
CA GLU A 43 -15.01 15.17 -16.78
C GLU A 43 -14.83 13.67 -16.93
N LEU A 44 -14.00 13.26 -17.89
CA LEU A 44 -13.66 11.85 -18.05
C LEU A 44 -12.87 11.39 -16.84
N PRO A 45 -13.18 10.21 -16.28
CA PRO A 45 -12.41 9.67 -15.19
C PRO A 45 -10.94 9.42 -15.60
N VAL A 46 -10.04 9.60 -14.66
CA VAL A 46 -8.62 9.22 -14.82
C VAL A 46 -8.49 7.70 -14.89
N LEU A 47 -9.28 7.00 -14.08
CA LEU A 47 -9.42 5.55 -14.12
C LEU A 47 -10.89 5.18 -14.30
N ASP A 48 -11.18 4.38 -15.32
CA ASP A 48 -12.50 3.80 -15.58
C ASP A 48 -12.33 2.31 -15.87
N ALA A 49 -12.77 1.49 -14.95
CA ALA A 49 -12.68 0.04 -15.04
C ALA A 49 -14.06 -0.56 -14.82
N TYR A 50 -14.54 -1.35 -15.78
CA TYR A 50 -15.90 -1.88 -15.72
C TYR A 50 -16.00 -3.34 -16.16
N GLY A 51 -16.92 -4.08 -15.50
CA GLY A 51 -17.19 -5.49 -15.75
C GLY A 51 -15.97 -6.37 -15.54
N LEU A 52 -15.05 -5.97 -14.65
CA LEU A 52 -13.83 -6.73 -14.42
C LEU A 52 -14.14 -8.03 -13.71
N SER A 53 -13.62 -9.14 -14.21
CA SER A 53 -13.65 -10.45 -13.53
C SER A 53 -12.25 -11.04 -13.50
N PHE A 54 -11.91 -11.69 -12.40
CA PHE A 54 -10.61 -12.32 -12.21
C PHE A 54 -10.68 -13.62 -11.41
N GLY A 55 -9.74 -14.52 -11.64
CA GLY A 55 -9.59 -15.75 -10.88
C GLY A 55 -8.31 -16.49 -11.23
N TYR A 56 -7.85 -17.33 -10.32
CA TYR A 56 -6.69 -18.19 -10.53
C TYR A 56 -7.16 -19.59 -10.97
N GLY A 57 -6.68 -20.08 -12.13
CA GLY A 57 -7.14 -21.37 -12.67
C GLY A 57 -8.66 -21.40 -12.87
N SER A 58 -9.37 -22.31 -12.18
CA SER A 58 -10.83 -22.38 -12.17
C SER A 58 -11.50 -21.60 -11.04
N GLU A 59 -10.74 -21.09 -10.09
CA GLU A 59 -11.26 -20.41 -8.90
C GLU A 59 -11.45 -18.91 -9.19
N GLY A 60 -12.67 -18.40 -8.98
CA GLY A 60 -13.01 -16.98 -9.10
C GLY A 60 -12.54 -16.23 -7.86
N VAL A 61 -11.98 -15.03 -8.05
CA VAL A 61 -11.61 -14.11 -6.97
C VAL A 61 -12.67 -13.04 -6.83
N TRP A 62 -13.05 -12.41 -7.93
CA TRP A 62 -14.13 -11.42 -8.02
C TRP A 62 -14.70 -11.39 -9.43
N ASP A 63 -15.95 -10.92 -9.53
CA ASP A 63 -16.72 -10.91 -10.78
C ASP A 63 -17.52 -9.62 -10.91
N GLN A 64 -17.57 -9.08 -12.16
CA GLN A 64 -18.29 -7.86 -12.51
C GLN A 64 -17.99 -6.69 -11.58
N VAL A 65 -16.69 -6.42 -11.38
CA VAL A 65 -16.19 -5.32 -10.54
C VAL A 65 -16.02 -4.06 -11.37
N ASP A 66 -16.54 -2.94 -10.84
CA ASP A 66 -16.46 -1.62 -11.45
C ASP A 66 -15.72 -0.65 -10.52
N VAL A 67 -14.80 0.16 -11.06
CA VAL A 67 -14.03 1.19 -10.33
C VAL A 67 -13.90 2.43 -11.20
N ALA A 68 -14.30 3.58 -10.70
CA ALA A 68 -14.05 4.85 -11.37
C ALA A 68 -13.41 5.86 -10.42
N LEU A 69 -12.41 6.61 -10.90
CA LEU A 69 -11.77 7.68 -10.14
C LEU A 69 -11.51 8.87 -11.05
N TYR A 70 -11.84 10.05 -10.55
CA TYR A 70 -11.67 11.31 -11.25
C TYR A 70 -10.39 12.04 -10.83
N ALA A 71 -10.00 13.05 -11.57
CA ALA A 71 -8.84 13.86 -11.24
C ALA A 71 -9.01 14.54 -9.87
N GLY A 72 -8.00 14.36 -8.99
CA GLY A 72 -8.03 14.91 -7.64
C GLY A 72 -8.74 14.04 -6.61
N GLU A 73 -9.38 12.94 -7.01
CA GLU A 73 -10.04 12.04 -6.06
C GLU A 73 -9.09 11.07 -5.36
N ILE A 74 -9.35 10.84 -4.09
CA ILE A 74 -8.70 9.85 -3.25
C ILE A 74 -9.71 8.77 -2.90
N GLY A 75 -9.49 7.56 -3.40
CA GLY A 75 -10.29 6.37 -3.13
C GLY A 75 -9.61 5.44 -2.12
N TYR A 76 -10.38 4.88 -1.20
CA TYR A 76 -9.93 3.78 -0.34
C TYR A 76 -10.53 2.46 -0.81
N LEU A 77 -9.71 1.43 -0.88
CA LEU A 77 -10.12 0.06 -1.16
C LEU A 77 -10.07 -0.76 0.13
N THR A 78 -11.22 -1.09 0.68
CA THR A 78 -11.40 -1.82 1.92
C THR A 78 -11.86 -3.26 1.67
N GLY A 79 -11.95 -4.05 2.72
CA GLY A 79 -12.39 -5.44 2.67
C GLY A 79 -11.48 -6.39 3.44
N PRO A 80 -11.92 -7.62 3.71
CA PRO A 80 -11.15 -8.59 4.49
C PRO A 80 -9.86 -9.03 3.79
N ASN A 81 -8.94 -9.63 4.57
CA ASN A 81 -7.75 -10.25 4.00
C ASN A 81 -8.16 -11.41 3.09
N GLY A 82 -7.51 -11.51 1.92
CA GLY A 82 -7.85 -12.51 0.92
C GLY A 82 -9.01 -12.14 -0.01
N ALA A 83 -9.71 -11.01 0.17
CA ALA A 83 -10.79 -10.58 -0.72
C ALA A 83 -10.34 -10.27 -2.16
N GLY A 84 -9.03 -10.12 -2.40
CA GLY A 84 -8.49 -9.85 -3.74
C GLY A 84 -8.13 -8.39 -3.99
N LYS A 85 -8.01 -7.55 -2.95
CA LYS A 85 -7.61 -6.11 -3.08
C LYS A 85 -6.31 -5.94 -3.85
N THR A 86 -5.26 -6.64 -3.42
CA THR A 86 -3.95 -6.67 -4.12
C THR A 86 -4.08 -7.09 -5.58
N THR A 87 -4.91 -8.08 -5.86
CA THR A 87 -5.16 -8.58 -7.22
C THR A 87 -5.85 -7.53 -8.08
N LEU A 88 -6.85 -6.84 -7.52
CA LEU A 88 -7.54 -5.75 -8.20
C LEU A 88 -6.57 -4.61 -8.52
N LEU A 89 -5.81 -4.13 -7.54
CA LEU A 89 -4.79 -3.09 -7.76
C LEU A 89 -3.75 -3.49 -8.82
N LYS A 90 -3.30 -4.74 -8.83
CA LYS A 90 -2.40 -5.26 -9.87
C LYS A 90 -3.04 -5.31 -11.26
N CYS A 91 -4.33 -5.62 -11.36
CA CYS A 91 -5.05 -5.55 -12.63
C CYS A 91 -5.16 -4.11 -13.12
N LEU A 92 -5.54 -3.17 -12.24
CA LEU A 92 -5.61 -1.75 -12.56
C LEU A 92 -4.26 -1.16 -12.95
N ALA A 93 -3.17 -1.63 -12.34
CA ALA A 93 -1.79 -1.25 -12.70
C ALA A 93 -1.28 -1.90 -14.01
N GLY A 94 -2.03 -2.85 -14.58
CA GLY A 94 -1.64 -3.59 -15.78
C GLY A 94 -0.54 -4.62 -15.55
N TRP A 95 -0.35 -5.08 -14.30
CA TRP A 95 0.56 -6.18 -13.95
C TRP A 95 -0.08 -7.55 -14.14
N MET A 96 -1.40 -7.57 -14.02
CA MET A 96 -2.21 -8.76 -14.26
C MET A 96 -3.32 -8.42 -15.24
N SER A 97 -3.73 -9.39 -16.04
CA SER A 97 -4.83 -9.21 -16.98
C SER A 97 -6.10 -9.79 -16.39
N PRO A 98 -7.21 -9.03 -16.31
CA PRO A 98 -8.50 -9.59 -15.94
C PRO A 98 -8.97 -10.61 -16.98
N ARG A 99 -9.86 -11.52 -16.58
CA ARG A 99 -10.48 -12.50 -17.49
C ARG A 99 -11.46 -11.85 -18.45
N SER A 100 -12.19 -10.85 -17.94
CA SER A 100 -13.17 -10.07 -18.70
C SER A 100 -13.20 -8.64 -18.19
N GLY A 101 -13.96 -7.79 -18.86
CA GLY A 101 -14.09 -6.37 -18.56
C GLY A 101 -13.07 -5.50 -19.26
N GLN A 102 -13.05 -4.24 -18.89
CA GLN A 102 -12.25 -3.22 -19.56
C GLN A 102 -11.68 -2.25 -18.53
N ILE A 103 -10.46 -1.79 -18.81
CA ILE A 103 -9.79 -0.75 -18.04
C ILE A 103 -9.42 0.36 -19.02
N ASP A 104 -9.89 1.56 -18.76
CA ASP A 104 -9.53 2.77 -19.48
C ASP A 104 -8.79 3.71 -18.50
N VAL A 105 -7.70 4.31 -18.96
CA VAL A 105 -6.94 5.29 -18.17
C VAL A 105 -6.85 6.56 -18.98
N MET A 106 -7.32 7.68 -18.42
CA MET A 106 -7.43 8.98 -19.12
C MET A 106 -8.19 8.86 -20.45
N GLY A 107 -9.24 8.04 -20.49
CA GLY A 107 -10.07 7.81 -21.68
C GLY A 107 -9.45 6.91 -22.73
N GLU A 108 -8.24 6.37 -22.52
CA GLU A 108 -7.60 5.44 -23.44
C GLU A 108 -7.64 4.01 -22.91
N ARG A 109 -7.97 3.04 -23.77
CA ARG A 109 -7.96 1.62 -23.43
C ARG A 109 -6.61 1.17 -22.94
N PHE A 110 -6.56 0.60 -21.71
CA PHE A 110 -5.34 0.12 -21.09
C PHE A 110 -5.30 -1.40 -21.00
N THR A 111 -4.38 -2.01 -21.72
CA THR A 111 -4.13 -3.47 -21.72
C THR A 111 -2.82 -3.85 -21.01
N GLY A 112 -2.23 -2.94 -20.23
CA GLY A 112 -0.92 -3.12 -19.62
C GLY A 112 0.28 -2.95 -20.57
N ARG A 113 0.06 -2.82 -21.88
CA ARG A 113 1.15 -2.74 -22.89
C ARG A 113 1.50 -1.32 -23.33
N SER A 114 0.59 -0.35 -23.19
CA SER A 114 0.83 1.03 -23.60
C SER A 114 1.90 1.69 -22.72
N ARG A 115 3.04 2.05 -23.34
CA ARG A 115 4.14 2.71 -22.63
C ARG A 115 3.74 4.13 -22.20
N SER A 116 2.93 4.85 -22.98
CA SER A 116 2.45 6.20 -22.67
C SER A 116 1.61 6.18 -21.39
N ILE A 117 0.64 5.28 -21.34
CA ILE A 117 -0.24 5.12 -20.17
C ILE A 117 0.55 4.65 -18.94
N ARG A 118 1.41 3.63 -19.08
CA ARG A 118 2.21 3.12 -17.95
C ARG A 118 3.10 4.17 -17.30
N ARG A 119 3.53 5.19 -18.03
CA ARG A 119 4.28 6.32 -17.45
C ARG A 119 3.44 7.23 -16.57
N GLN A 120 2.15 7.19 -16.74
CA GLN A 120 1.19 7.98 -15.97
C GLN A 120 0.64 7.22 -14.75
N ILE A 121 1.01 5.94 -14.59
CA ILE A 121 0.58 5.09 -13.48
C ILE A 121 1.76 4.81 -12.57
N ALA A 122 1.58 5.06 -11.27
CA ALA A 122 2.46 4.54 -10.23
C ALA A 122 1.74 3.43 -9.46
N PHE A 123 2.46 2.34 -9.17
CA PHE A 123 1.97 1.29 -8.29
C PHE A 123 3.00 1.01 -7.20
N VAL A 124 2.56 1.09 -5.94
CA VAL A 124 3.34 0.76 -4.75
C VAL A 124 2.77 -0.51 -4.15
N ALA A 125 3.55 -1.58 -4.20
CA ALA A 125 3.16 -2.86 -3.61
C ALA A 125 3.41 -2.87 -2.10
N ASP A 126 2.68 -3.71 -1.34
CA ASP A 126 2.93 -3.96 0.09
C ASP A 126 4.39 -4.41 0.36
N VAL A 127 4.90 -5.28 -0.51
CA VAL A 127 6.32 -5.68 -0.48
C VAL A 127 6.99 -5.22 -1.77
N PRO A 128 7.70 -4.07 -1.74
CA PRO A 128 8.40 -3.57 -2.92
C PRO A 128 9.56 -4.48 -3.33
N ALA A 129 9.67 -4.74 -4.63
CA ALA A 129 10.79 -5.44 -5.24
C ALA A 129 11.75 -4.44 -5.91
N PHE A 130 13.04 -4.70 -5.76
CA PHE A 130 14.13 -3.90 -6.32
C PHE A 130 15.11 -4.79 -7.08
N TYR A 131 15.84 -4.22 -8.02
CA TYR A 131 16.96 -4.92 -8.68
C TYR A 131 18.08 -5.16 -7.67
N GLU A 132 18.58 -6.38 -7.61
CA GLU A 132 19.60 -6.77 -6.62
C GLU A 132 20.94 -6.07 -6.84
N ASP A 133 21.25 -5.75 -8.10
CA ASP A 133 22.52 -5.15 -8.52
C ASP A 133 22.50 -3.62 -8.57
N LEU A 134 21.42 -2.97 -8.15
CA LEU A 134 21.33 -1.50 -8.13
C LEU A 134 21.23 -0.98 -6.69
N THR A 135 22.02 0.03 -6.40
CA THR A 135 21.88 0.85 -5.18
C THR A 135 20.57 1.66 -5.20
N ALA A 136 20.15 2.19 -4.06
CA ALA A 136 18.98 3.06 -4.01
C ALA A 136 19.10 4.27 -4.96
N ARG A 137 20.28 4.86 -5.06
CA ARG A 137 20.58 5.96 -5.99
C ARG A 137 20.41 5.53 -7.44
N GLU A 138 20.99 4.40 -7.80
CA GLU A 138 20.92 3.89 -9.17
C GLU A 138 19.49 3.51 -9.58
N HIS A 139 18.63 3.06 -8.65
CA HIS A 139 17.20 2.88 -8.94
C HIS A 139 16.52 4.19 -9.31
N ILE A 140 16.77 5.26 -8.56
CA ILE A 140 16.23 6.59 -8.87
C ILE A 140 16.74 7.07 -10.22
N ASP A 141 18.05 7.00 -10.44
CA ASP A 141 18.67 7.40 -11.71
C ASP A 141 18.16 6.59 -12.90
N PHE A 142 17.94 5.29 -12.70
CA PHE A 142 17.35 4.41 -13.72
C PHE A 142 15.96 4.89 -14.11
N VAL A 143 15.11 5.21 -13.13
CA VAL A 143 13.74 5.68 -13.38
C VAL A 143 13.76 7.05 -14.07
N LEU A 144 14.60 7.98 -13.61
CA LEU A 144 14.76 9.30 -14.22
C LEU A 144 15.18 9.20 -15.69
N ARG A 145 16.19 8.38 -15.98
CA ARG A 145 16.68 8.16 -17.37
C ARG A 145 15.65 7.49 -18.25
N ALA A 146 14.97 6.44 -17.74
CA ALA A 146 13.95 5.69 -18.50
C ALA A 146 12.77 6.57 -18.90
N ASN A 147 12.46 7.59 -18.09
CA ASN A 147 11.38 8.53 -18.35
C ASN A 147 11.87 9.83 -19.01
N ARG A 148 13.17 10.01 -19.22
CA ARG A 148 13.78 11.28 -19.72
C ARG A 148 13.34 12.45 -18.85
N ALA A 149 13.38 12.23 -17.53
CA ALA A 149 12.93 13.21 -16.56
C ALA A 149 13.81 14.46 -16.57
N GLU A 150 13.18 15.60 -16.33
CA GLU A 150 13.85 16.88 -16.18
C GLU A 150 14.53 17.00 -14.80
N ARG A 151 15.43 17.96 -14.65
CA ARG A 151 16.18 18.18 -13.41
C ARG A 151 15.29 18.40 -12.20
N GLU A 152 14.15 19.05 -12.39
CA GLU A 152 13.17 19.31 -11.32
C GLU A 152 12.64 18.04 -10.66
N VAL A 153 12.49 16.95 -11.44
CA VAL A 153 12.08 15.63 -10.91
C VAL A 153 13.18 15.03 -10.04
N ALA A 154 14.44 15.17 -10.47
CA ALA A 154 15.58 14.73 -9.67
C ALA A 154 15.68 15.52 -8.34
N ASP A 155 15.53 16.84 -8.38
CA ASP A 155 15.51 17.69 -7.19
C ASP A 155 14.33 17.36 -6.27
N ARG A 156 13.16 16.96 -6.82
CA ARG A 156 12.03 16.47 -6.05
C ARG A 156 12.37 15.13 -5.35
N ALA A 157 12.99 14.19 -6.07
CA ALA A 157 13.42 12.92 -5.48
C ALA A 157 14.36 13.13 -4.29
N GLU A 158 15.33 14.05 -4.41
CA GLU A 158 16.24 14.38 -3.30
C GLU A 158 15.47 14.91 -2.08
N ARG A 159 14.58 15.89 -2.28
CA ARG A 159 13.75 16.41 -1.17
C ARG A 159 12.92 15.32 -0.50
N MET A 160 12.37 14.39 -1.28
CA MET A 160 11.59 13.28 -0.73
C MET A 160 12.48 12.30 0.05
N LEU A 161 13.69 11.99 -0.43
CA LEU A 161 14.65 11.14 0.28
C LEU A 161 15.06 11.78 1.63
N GLU A 162 15.29 13.09 1.66
CA GLU A 162 15.58 13.83 2.89
C GLU A 162 14.39 13.81 3.84
N ALA A 163 13.18 14.07 3.34
CA ALA A 163 11.96 14.10 4.14
C ALA A 163 11.63 12.72 4.75
N PHE A 164 11.90 11.63 4.04
CA PHE A 164 11.77 10.27 4.55
C PHE A 164 12.94 9.81 5.42
N GLY A 165 14.02 10.62 5.53
CA GLY A 165 15.19 10.31 6.35
C GLY A 165 16.05 9.17 5.78
N ILE A 166 16.02 8.92 4.48
CA ILE A 166 16.79 7.84 3.82
C ILE A 166 17.87 8.37 2.85
N ALA A 167 18.05 9.68 2.72
CA ALA A 167 19.04 10.28 1.82
C ALA A 167 20.46 9.78 2.08
N GLY A 168 20.86 9.63 3.35
CA GLY A 168 22.20 9.14 3.75
C GLY A 168 22.48 7.68 3.38
N PHE A 169 21.48 6.92 2.96
CA PHE A 169 21.58 5.49 2.61
C PHE A 169 21.55 5.22 1.11
N CYS A 170 21.53 6.26 0.28
CA CYS A 170 21.35 6.12 -1.16
C CYS A 170 22.44 5.33 -1.88
N SER A 171 23.66 5.21 -1.31
CA SER A 171 24.75 4.39 -1.85
C SER A 171 24.64 2.91 -1.48
N ALA A 172 23.73 2.54 -0.61
CA ALA A 172 23.51 1.14 -0.21
C ALA A 172 22.49 0.44 -1.13
N TYR A 173 22.59 -0.89 -1.18
CA TYR A 173 21.65 -1.73 -1.88
C TYR A 173 20.34 -1.87 -1.08
N PRO A 174 19.17 -1.90 -1.74
CA PRO A 174 17.89 -2.10 -1.05
C PRO A 174 17.80 -3.42 -0.26
N SER A 175 18.60 -4.42 -0.59
CA SER A 175 18.72 -5.66 0.18
C SER A 175 19.21 -5.44 1.62
N ALA A 176 20.00 -4.39 1.86
CA ALA A 176 20.48 -4.01 3.18
C ALA A 176 19.47 -3.11 3.95
N PHE A 177 18.39 -2.69 3.33
CA PHE A 177 17.40 -1.81 3.94
C PHE A 177 16.45 -2.58 4.84
N SER A 178 15.97 -1.93 5.91
CA SER A 178 14.81 -2.40 6.64
C SER A 178 13.55 -2.42 5.76
N ARG A 179 12.49 -3.12 6.17
CA ARG A 179 11.21 -3.14 5.44
C ARG A 179 10.67 -1.71 5.27
N GLY A 180 10.75 -0.89 6.34
CA GLY A 180 10.32 0.53 6.27
C GLY A 180 11.16 1.37 5.30
N MET A 181 12.48 1.20 5.27
CA MET A 181 13.33 1.93 4.32
C MET A 181 13.05 1.52 2.87
N ARG A 182 12.79 0.23 2.61
CA ARG A 182 12.38 -0.21 1.27
C ARG A 182 11.05 0.41 0.84
N GLN A 183 10.09 0.49 1.76
CA GLN A 183 8.80 1.13 1.48
C GLN A 183 8.97 2.62 1.18
N LYS A 184 9.77 3.34 2.00
CA LYS A 184 10.08 4.75 1.77
C LYS A 184 10.72 4.97 0.40
N LEU A 185 11.69 4.14 0.00
CA LEU A 185 12.31 4.21 -1.32
C LEU A 185 11.29 3.97 -2.45
N ALA A 186 10.41 2.97 -2.31
CA ALA A 186 9.36 2.70 -3.29
C ALA A 186 8.41 3.89 -3.46
N LEU A 187 8.02 4.54 -2.35
CA LEU A 187 7.18 5.74 -2.36
C LEU A 187 7.89 6.91 -3.07
N VAL A 188 9.18 7.13 -2.82
CA VAL A 188 9.96 8.16 -3.53
C VAL A 188 9.93 7.90 -5.03
N ILE A 189 10.28 6.68 -5.46
CA ILE A 189 10.32 6.29 -6.88
C ILE A 189 8.94 6.43 -7.54
N ALA A 190 7.87 6.07 -6.84
CA ALA A 190 6.51 6.11 -7.37
C ALA A 190 6.00 7.56 -7.54
N LEU A 191 6.25 8.42 -6.55
CA LEU A 191 5.64 9.75 -6.48
C LEU A 191 6.50 10.87 -7.05
N MET A 192 7.83 10.67 -7.22
CA MET A 192 8.72 11.71 -7.75
C MET A 192 8.31 12.18 -9.16
N MET A 193 7.74 11.29 -9.97
CA MET A 193 7.35 11.55 -11.36
C MET A 193 5.99 12.25 -11.52
N LYS A 194 5.25 12.52 -10.44
CA LYS A 194 3.89 13.10 -10.46
C LYS A 194 2.95 12.34 -11.41
N PRO A 195 2.73 11.04 -11.17
CA PRO A 195 1.84 10.23 -12.01
C PRO A 195 0.38 10.75 -11.94
N LYS A 196 -0.41 10.46 -12.97
CA LYS A 196 -1.84 10.81 -13.01
C LYS A 196 -2.73 9.81 -12.30
N LEU A 197 -2.26 8.56 -12.18
CA LEU A 197 -2.93 7.51 -11.41
C LEU A 197 -1.93 6.92 -10.41
N VAL A 198 -2.29 6.94 -9.14
CA VAL A 198 -1.50 6.38 -8.04
C VAL A 198 -2.27 5.23 -7.41
N LEU A 199 -1.70 4.05 -7.45
CA LEU A 199 -2.25 2.84 -6.85
C LEU A 199 -1.31 2.35 -5.75
N MET A 200 -1.80 2.13 -4.53
CA MET A 200 -0.99 1.71 -3.40
C MET A 200 -1.62 0.54 -2.66
N ASP A 201 -0.83 -0.52 -2.46
CA ASP A 201 -1.25 -1.70 -1.72
C ASP A 201 -0.63 -1.67 -0.31
N GLU A 202 -1.45 -1.43 0.70
CA GLU A 202 -1.08 -1.35 2.13
C GLU A 202 0.19 -0.52 2.40
N PRO A 203 0.29 0.72 1.91
CA PRO A 203 1.54 1.47 1.92
C PRO A 203 2.02 1.84 3.32
N THR A 204 1.15 1.82 4.33
CA THR A 204 1.42 2.31 5.68
C THR A 204 1.99 1.26 6.62
N GLY A 205 1.80 -0.05 6.34
CA GLY A 205 2.15 -1.14 7.25
C GLY A 205 3.56 -1.05 7.84
N PRO A 206 4.62 -0.91 7.02
CA PRO A 206 6.01 -0.88 7.50
C PRO A 206 6.52 0.52 7.88
N LEU A 207 5.71 1.59 7.74
CA LEU A 207 6.13 2.96 7.98
C LEU A 207 6.04 3.34 9.47
N ASP A 208 7.01 4.12 9.93
CA ASP A 208 6.96 4.81 11.21
C ASP A 208 5.89 5.95 11.19
N PRO A 209 5.45 6.46 12.36
CA PRO A 209 4.39 7.46 12.43
C PRO A 209 4.68 8.73 11.62
N ASP A 210 5.92 9.22 11.63
CA ASP A 210 6.31 10.43 10.92
C ASP A 210 6.24 10.22 9.40
N ALA A 211 6.69 9.05 8.92
CA ALA A 211 6.58 8.68 7.52
C ALA A 211 5.14 8.50 7.05
N ARG A 212 4.22 8.02 7.92
CA ARG A 212 2.78 7.95 7.60
C ARG A 212 2.18 9.35 7.42
N VAL A 213 2.51 10.30 8.31
CA VAL A 213 2.07 11.69 8.18
C VAL A 213 2.63 12.32 6.90
N LEU A 214 3.90 12.06 6.58
CA LEU A 214 4.51 12.54 5.33
C LEU A 214 3.81 11.93 4.11
N LEU A 215 3.52 10.63 4.12
CA LEU A 215 2.78 9.98 3.05
C LEU A 215 1.40 10.62 2.85
N GLY A 216 0.67 10.91 3.94
CA GLY A 216 -0.61 11.63 3.88
C GLY A 216 -0.51 12.95 3.13
N LYS A 217 0.51 13.76 3.45
CA LYS A 217 0.77 15.02 2.75
C LYS A 217 1.09 14.83 1.27
N LEU A 218 1.89 13.82 0.93
CA LEU A 218 2.24 13.53 -0.46
C LEU A 218 1.04 13.03 -1.28
N VAL A 219 0.14 12.27 -0.66
CA VAL A 219 -1.13 11.82 -1.28
C VAL A 219 -2.04 13.03 -1.55
N GLN A 220 -2.20 13.92 -0.57
CA GLN A 220 -2.97 15.16 -0.75
C GLN A 220 -2.36 16.07 -1.81
N GLU A 221 -1.03 16.23 -1.84
CA GLU A 221 -0.33 16.99 -2.87
C GLU A 221 -0.57 16.38 -4.26
N ALA A 222 -0.49 15.05 -4.39
CA ALA A 222 -0.74 14.37 -5.66
C ALA A 222 -2.18 14.58 -6.14
N ALA A 223 -3.17 14.45 -5.25
CA ALA A 223 -4.58 14.70 -5.56
C ALA A 223 -4.80 16.17 -5.95
N HIS A 224 -4.27 17.12 -5.20
CA HIS A 224 -4.33 18.55 -5.53
C HIS A 224 -3.71 18.86 -6.91
N ASP A 225 -2.65 18.14 -7.31
CA ASP A 225 -2.01 18.24 -8.64
C ASP A 225 -2.84 17.52 -9.74
N GLY A 226 -4.03 17.01 -9.41
CA GLY A 226 -4.98 16.35 -10.30
C GLY A 226 -4.70 14.87 -10.56
N ALA A 227 -3.95 14.19 -9.69
CA ALA A 227 -3.85 12.74 -9.74
C ALA A 227 -5.08 12.07 -9.12
N ALA A 228 -5.54 10.95 -9.68
CA ALA A 228 -6.43 10.03 -8.99
C ALA A 228 -5.60 9.07 -8.14
N VAL A 229 -6.01 8.85 -6.90
CA VAL A 229 -5.29 7.98 -5.95
C VAL A 229 -6.22 6.89 -5.45
N LEU A 230 -5.81 5.62 -5.56
CA LEU A 230 -6.51 4.48 -4.94
C LEU A 230 -5.53 3.74 -4.04
N LEU A 231 -5.89 3.59 -2.79
CA LEU A 231 -5.04 2.88 -1.84
C LEU A 231 -5.82 1.83 -1.04
N SER A 232 -5.25 0.65 -0.88
CA SER A 232 -5.77 -0.32 0.09
C SER A 232 -5.22 0.03 1.47
N CYS A 233 -6.11 0.15 2.45
CA CYS A 233 -5.76 0.46 3.82
C CYS A 233 -6.64 -0.31 4.80
N HIS A 234 -6.02 -0.79 5.89
CA HIS A 234 -6.75 -1.27 7.08
C HIS A 234 -7.01 -0.14 8.09
N HIS A 235 -6.28 0.95 7.98
CA HIS A 235 -6.40 2.13 8.85
C HIS A 235 -6.29 3.39 7.99
N GLU A 236 -6.97 4.43 8.41
CA GLU A 236 -6.91 5.73 7.74
C GLU A 236 -5.48 6.26 7.67
N LEU A 237 -5.17 6.88 6.54
CA LEU A 237 -3.91 7.59 6.37
C LEU A 237 -4.01 8.94 7.10
N PRO A 238 -3.07 9.28 8.01
CA PRO A 238 -3.16 10.51 8.79
C PRO A 238 -3.38 11.75 7.93
N GLY A 239 -4.46 12.49 8.24
CA GLY A 239 -4.81 13.74 7.57
C GLY A 239 -5.44 13.58 6.19
N VAL A 240 -5.75 12.37 5.74
CA VAL A 240 -6.37 12.11 4.43
C VAL A 240 -7.78 11.56 4.64
N ALA A 241 -8.78 12.30 4.18
CA ALA A 241 -10.15 11.81 4.06
C ALA A 241 -10.35 11.28 2.63
N PRO A 242 -10.93 10.09 2.44
CA PRO A 242 -11.25 9.59 1.10
C PRO A 242 -12.47 10.33 0.55
N ASP A 243 -12.48 10.54 -0.78
CA ASP A 243 -13.65 11.04 -1.51
C ASP A 243 -14.61 9.90 -1.84
N VAL A 244 -14.05 8.67 -2.01
CA VAL A 244 -14.79 7.46 -2.31
C VAL A 244 -14.19 6.26 -1.57
N VAL A 245 -15.06 5.36 -1.12
CA VAL A 245 -14.63 4.10 -0.49
C VAL A 245 -15.24 2.93 -1.25
N TYR A 246 -14.39 2.02 -1.66
CA TYR A 246 -14.75 0.75 -2.29
C TYR A 246 -14.57 -0.39 -1.29
N ASP A 247 -15.62 -1.12 -1.00
CA ASP A 247 -15.57 -2.31 -0.14
C ASP A 247 -15.65 -3.60 -0.98
N LEU A 248 -14.57 -4.37 -0.97
CA LEU A 248 -14.45 -5.63 -1.71
C LEU A 248 -14.70 -6.81 -0.77
N ARG A 249 -15.87 -7.45 -0.92
CA ARG A 249 -16.28 -8.61 -0.11
C ARG A 249 -16.95 -9.65 -0.97
N ASP A 250 -16.70 -10.92 -0.67
CA ASP A 250 -17.36 -12.07 -1.30
C ASP A 250 -17.36 -12.00 -2.84
N GLY A 251 -16.27 -11.51 -3.40
CA GLY A 251 -16.08 -11.38 -4.84
C GLY A 251 -16.82 -10.21 -5.50
N CYS A 252 -17.47 -9.35 -4.71
CA CYS A 252 -18.20 -8.16 -5.18
C CYS A 252 -17.55 -6.89 -4.65
N LEU A 253 -17.51 -5.84 -5.46
CA LEU A 253 -17.10 -4.50 -5.07
C LEU A 253 -18.33 -3.61 -4.92
N ARG A 254 -18.38 -2.85 -3.84
CA ARG A 254 -19.43 -1.87 -3.60
C ARG A 254 -18.82 -0.53 -3.25
N GLU A 255 -19.35 0.50 -3.83
CA GLU A 255 -19.09 1.86 -3.37
C GLU A 255 -19.91 2.10 -2.10
N VAL A 256 -19.26 2.60 -1.05
CA VAL A 256 -19.89 2.93 0.24
C VAL A 256 -19.60 4.39 0.57
N ASP A 257 -20.54 5.05 1.23
CA ASP A 257 -20.34 6.43 1.65
C ASP A 257 -19.14 6.53 2.60
N ALA A 258 -18.27 7.51 2.35
CA ALA A 258 -17.06 7.72 3.15
C ALA A 258 -17.39 7.93 4.65
N HIS A 259 -18.58 8.47 4.96
CA HIS A 259 -19.05 8.64 6.35
C HIS A 259 -19.42 7.34 7.06
N ASP A 260 -19.97 6.35 6.34
CA ASP A 260 -20.41 5.09 6.92
C ASP A 260 -19.25 4.13 7.19
N SER A 261 -18.16 4.24 6.43
CA SER A 261 -16.97 3.39 6.59
C SER A 261 -16.14 3.73 7.82
N VAL A 262 -16.14 4.98 8.25
CA VAL A 262 -15.44 5.46 9.48
C VAL A 262 -16.06 4.86 10.72
N VAL A 263 -17.38 4.68 10.75
CA VAL A 263 -18.13 4.16 11.92
C VAL A 263 -17.93 2.64 12.07
N ALA A 264 -17.70 1.89 10.98
CA ALA A 264 -17.51 0.44 11.03
C ALA A 264 -16.13 0.01 11.60
N GLY A 265 -15.13 0.90 11.57
CA GLY A 265 -13.79 0.65 12.13
C GLY A 265 -13.69 0.79 13.66
N GLU A 266 -14.57 1.57 14.28
CA GLU A 266 -14.53 1.82 15.72
C GLU A 266 -15.21 0.74 16.59
N VAL A 267 -16.04 -0.13 16.04
CA VAL A 267 -16.80 -1.10 16.82
C VAL A 267 -16.02 -2.38 17.17
N SER A 268 -14.85 -2.61 16.59
CA SER A 268 -14.05 -3.82 16.87
C SER A 268 -12.97 -3.66 17.96
N GLY A 269 -12.81 -2.49 18.57
CA GLY A 269 -11.73 -2.18 19.50
C GLY A 269 -12.12 -1.81 20.94
N LEU A 270 -13.40 -1.70 21.29
CA LEU A 270 -13.85 -1.29 22.62
C LEU A 270 -14.70 -2.37 23.31
N GLY A 271 -14.05 -3.51 23.57
CA GLY A 271 -14.46 -4.47 24.57
C GLY A 271 -13.54 -4.39 25.79
N ALA A 272 -13.39 -3.23 26.43
CA ALA A 272 -12.71 -3.13 27.70
C ALA A 272 -13.66 -2.51 28.73
N HIS A 273 -13.99 -3.32 29.71
CA HIS A 273 -14.69 -3.02 30.93
C HIS A 273 -14.57 -1.56 31.40
N VAL A 274 -15.69 -0.84 31.40
CA VAL A 274 -15.88 0.34 32.24
C VAL A 274 -16.53 -0.17 33.50
N GLU A 275 -15.74 -0.38 34.54
CA GLU A 275 -16.25 -0.41 35.94
C GLU A 275 -16.68 1.02 36.29
N GLY A 276 -17.96 1.16 36.59
CA GLY A 276 -18.55 2.41 37.04
C GLY A 276 -18.02 2.81 38.42
N PRO A 277 -18.06 4.10 38.79
CA PRO A 277 -17.62 4.58 40.10
C PRO A 277 -18.56 4.07 41.17
N GLY A 278 -18.02 3.23 42.10
CA GLY A 278 -18.71 2.79 43.29
C GLY A 278 -18.96 3.97 44.23
N GLU A 279 -20.20 4.06 44.69
CA GLU A 279 -20.67 4.95 45.75
C GLU A 279 -19.85 4.75 47.01
N LEU A 280 -19.46 5.89 47.61
CA LEU A 280 -18.93 6.01 48.96
C LEU A 280 -20.05 5.75 49.95
N ASP A 281 -20.00 4.64 50.65
CA ASP A 281 -20.79 4.46 51.89
C ASP A 281 -19.89 4.72 53.08
N THR A 282 -20.36 5.65 53.93
CA THR A 282 -19.73 6.15 55.14
C THR A 282 -20.32 5.46 56.36
N GLY A 283 -19.43 4.96 57.26
CA GLY A 283 -19.70 4.83 58.66
C GLY A 283 -19.42 3.46 59.29
N PRO A 284 -19.33 3.46 60.67
CA PRO A 284 -18.04 3.60 61.36
C PRO A 284 -17.70 2.40 62.29
N ASP A 285 -16.50 2.47 62.89
CA ASP A 285 -16.09 1.86 64.17
C ASP A 285 -15.62 0.42 64.26
N GLY A 286 -14.43 0.28 64.82
CA GLY A 286 -14.09 -0.83 65.69
C GLY A 286 -12.69 -1.46 65.57
N CYS A 287 -11.77 -0.85 66.28
CA CYS A 287 -10.77 -1.47 67.20
C CYS A 287 -9.89 -2.69 66.80
N ASP A 288 -8.58 -2.45 66.96
CA ASP A 288 -7.59 -3.25 67.64
C ASP A 288 -7.01 -4.53 67.02
N GLY A 289 -5.69 -4.55 66.89
CA GLY A 289 -4.93 -5.76 66.75
C GLY A 289 -3.54 -5.60 66.12
N GLU A 290 -2.57 -5.45 67.00
CA GLU A 290 -1.12 -5.33 66.76
C GLU A 290 -0.45 -6.61 66.14
N PRO A 291 0.89 -6.58 65.93
CA PRO A 291 1.52 -7.06 64.70
C PRO A 291 2.18 -8.44 64.84
N GLY A 292 2.22 -9.18 63.78
CA GLY A 292 2.89 -10.47 63.70
C GLY A 292 4.03 -10.45 62.69
N THR A 293 5.24 -10.34 63.21
CA THR A 293 6.50 -10.68 62.57
C THR A 293 6.59 -12.15 62.22
N ARG A 294 7.17 -12.49 61.08
CA ARG A 294 7.95 -13.70 60.75
C ARG A 294 8.09 -13.73 59.22
N ASP A 295 9.15 -14.10 58.64
CA ASP A 295 10.47 -14.56 58.97
C ASP A 295 11.17 -14.75 57.62
N VAL A 296 12.42 -14.47 57.59
CA VAL A 296 13.30 -14.48 56.46
C VAL A 296 13.74 -15.94 56.20
N GLY A 297 13.72 -16.36 54.96
CA GLY A 297 14.38 -17.62 54.60
C GLY A 297 15.01 -17.50 53.19
N PRO A 298 16.22 -17.99 52.99
CA PRO A 298 17.13 -17.51 51.96
C PRO A 298 17.12 -18.32 50.67
N CYS A 299 17.63 -17.71 49.61
CA CYS A 299 18.03 -18.34 48.36
C CYS A 299 19.18 -19.35 48.56
N PRO A 300 19.31 -20.31 47.67
CA PRO A 300 20.67 -20.76 47.36
C PRO A 300 21.01 -20.69 45.87
N GLY A 301 22.20 -20.17 45.65
CA GLY A 301 23.31 -20.69 44.88
C GLY A 301 23.17 -20.58 43.36
N GLY A 302 23.84 -19.79 42.63
CA GLY A 302 25.27 -19.52 42.63
C GLY A 302 26.02 -20.53 41.79
N VAL A 303 26.42 -20.20 40.57
CA VAL A 303 27.74 -20.55 40.05
C VAL A 303 28.17 -19.55 38.99
N ALA A 304 29.23 -18.88 39.26
CA ALA A 304 30.00 -18.02 38.39
C ALA A 304 31.13 -18.82 37.71
N GLY A 305 31.60 -18.30 36.59
CA GLY A 305 32.96 -18.51 36.19
C GLY A 305 33.16 -18.78 34.70
N PRO A 306 34.36 -18.51 34.20
CA PRO A 306 34.96 -17.20 34.08
C PRO A 306 35.38 -16.84 32.63
N CYS A 307 35.71 -15.59 32.47
CA CYS A 307 36.47 -14.96 31.39
C CYS A 307 37.80 -15.68 31.10
N ALA A 308 38.13 -15.88 29.81
CA ALA A 308 39.49 -16.12 29.37
C ALA A 308 39.76 -15.37 28.08
N THR A 309 40.51 -14.30 28.23
CA THR A 309 41.36 -13.66 27.23
C THR A 309 42.44 -14.61 26.71
N ALA A 310 42.65 -14.64 25.40
CA ALA A 310 43.95 -15.05 24.85
C ALA A 310 44.22 -14.24 23.57
N VAL A 311 45.21 -13.42 23.69
CA VAL A 311 46.04 -12.78 22.66
C VAL A 311 46.97 -13.84 22.08
N GLY A 312 47.25 -13.79 20.77
CA GLY A 312 48.28 -14.60 20.12
C GLY A 312 48.36 -14.21 18.64
N ASP A 313 49.13 -13.47 18.35
CA ASP A 313 50.25 -12.99 17.56
C ASP A 313 50.82 -14.06 16.60
N GLY A 314 51.15 -13.64 15.36
CA GLY A 314 52.28 -14.23 14.65
C GLY A 314 52.04 -14.89 13.30
N GLY A 315 52.57 -14.27 12.23
CA GLY A 315 53.33 -15.00 11.23
C GLY A 315 52.84 -15.03 9.78
N SER A 316 53.19 -14.08 9.02
CA SER A 316 53.98 -14.07 7.75
C SER A 316 54.23 -15.44 7.06
N HIS A 317 53.96 -15.45 5.77
CA HIS A 317 54.72 -15.96 4.61
C HIS A 317 53.86 -16.63 3.53
N ALA A 318 54.13 -16.11 2.36
CA ALA A 318 54.13 -16.53 0.98
C ALA A 318 52.99 -16.02 0.11
#